data_0219d16f38becc667689991c5ed07657
#
_entry.id   0219d16f38becc667689991c5ed07657
#
_cell.length_a   1.000
_cell.length_b   1.000
_cell.length_c   1.000
_cell.angle_alpha   90.00
_cell.angle_beta   90.00
_cell.angle_gamma   90.00
#
_symmetry.space_group_name_H-M   'P 1'
#
loop_
_entity.id
_entity.type
_entity.pdbx_description
1 polymer ?
#
loop_
_entity_poly.entity_id
_entity_poly.type
_entity_poly.pdbx_seq_one_letter_code
_entity_poly.pdbx_strand_id
1 'polypeptide(L)'
;MWHVYILKCADGSLYTGIARDLPRRLLQHNGNLVGGSRYTRGRRPVALLWSTTEPDRSAAQRREASIKKLSRIEKLRLART
;
A
#
# COMPACT_ATOMS: atom_id res chain seq x y z
N MET A 1 8.46 13.80 2.72
CA MET A 1 8.22 12.56 3.46
C MET A 1 7.53 11.56 2.58
N TRP A 2 7.85 10.27 2.73
CA TRP A 2 7.28 9.19 1.93
C TRP A 2 6.43 8.29 2.81
N HIS A 3 5.33 7.79 2.25
CA HIS A 3 4.44 6.84 2.93
C HIS A 3 4.71 5.43 2.42
N VAL A 4 4.75 4.46 3.34
CA VAL A 4 4.69 3.04 3.03
C VAL A 4 3.32 2.57 3.51
N TYR A 5 2.60 1.83 2.67
CA TYR A 5 1.22 1.49 2.97
C TYR A 5 0.87 0.08 2.57
N ILE A 6 -0.14 -0.47 3.23
CA ILE A 6 -0.76 -1.74 2.86
C ILE A 6 -2.22 -1.46 2.55
N LEU A 7 -2.68 -1.91 1.38
CA LEU A 7 -4.07 -1.85 0.97
C LEU A 7 -4.72 -3.22 1.09
N LYS A 8 -5.98 -3.24 1.49
CA LYS A 8 -6.82 -4.43 1.39
C LYS A 8 -7.71 -4.28 0.15
N CYS A 9 -7.63 -5.24 -0.75
CA CYS A 9 -8.39 -5.25 -1.99
C CYS A 9 -9.76 -5.93 -1.80
N ALA A 10 -10.66 -5.74 -2.76
CA ALA A 10 -12.01 -6.31 -2.70
C ALA A 10 -12.00 -7.84 -2.60
N ASP A 11 -11.02 -8.49 -3.22
CA ASP A 11 -10.87 -9.95 -3.16
C ASP A 11 -10.17 -10.44 -1.88
N GLY A 12 -9.87 -9.53 -0.95
CA GLY A 12 -9.19 -9.85 0.30
C GLY A 12 -7.68 -9.90 0.22
N SER A 13 -7.09 -9.74 -0.96
CA SER A 13 -5.64 -9.71 -1.11
C SER A 13 -5.06 -8.41 -0.55
N LEU A 14 -3.76 -8.42 -0.24
CA LEU A 14 -3.05 -7.28 0.31
C LEU A 14 -2.03 -6.76 -0.71
N TYR A 15 -1.94 -5.44 -0.83
CA TYR A 15 -0.98 -4.78 -1.70
C TYR A 15 -0.12 -3.81 -0.89
N THR A 16 1.20 -3.88 -1.06
CA THR A 16 2.15 -2.99 -0.38
C THR A 16 2.77 -2.05 -1.40
N GLY A 17 2.82 -0.76 -1.06
CA GLY A 17 3.39 0.25 -1.95
C GLY A 17 3.96 1.43 -1.20
N ILE A 18 4.53 2.37 -1.96
CA ILE A 18 5.03 3.65 -1.43
C ILE A 18 4.46 4.81 -2.23
N ALA A 19 4.28 5.95 -1.57
CA ALA A 19 3.79 7.16 -2.23
C ALA A 19 4.20 8.40 -1.45
N ARG A 20 4.39 9.53 -2.15
CA ARG A 20 4.58 10.83 -1.51
C ARG A 20 3.24 11.42 -1.08
N ASP A 21 2.21 11.21 -1.88
CA ASP A 21 0.85 11.71 -1.62
C ASP A 21 -0.08 10.50 -1.54
N LEU A 22 -0.30 10.00 -0.34
CA LEU A 22 -1.09 8.79 -0.12
C LEU A 22 -2.56 8.96 -0.49
N PRO A 23 -3.27 10.03 -0.11
CA PRO A 23 -4.66 10.22 -0.54
C PRO A 23 -4.82 10.19 -2.06
N ARG A 24 -3.93 10.87 -2.78
CA ARG A 24 -3.94 10.87 -4.25
C ARG A 24 -3.69 9.47 -4.80
N ARG A 25 -2.73 8.73 -4.23
CA ARG A 25 -2.42 7.37 -4.67
C ARG A 25 -3.60 6.42 -4.47
N LEU A 26 -4.35 6.58 -3.37
CA LEU A 26 -5.56 5.81 -3.14
C LEU A 26 -6.61 6.06 -4.23
N LEU A 27 -6.79 7.32 -4.63
CA LEU A 27 -7.70 7.65 -5.72
C LEU A 27 -7.26 6.99 -7.03
N GLN A 28 -5.96 6.95 -7.31
CA GLN A 28 -5.42 6.26 -8.47
C GLN A 28 -5.69 4.76 -8.41
N HIS A 29 -5.43 4.12 -7.26
CA HIS A 29 -5.67 2.69 -7.09
C HIS A 29 -7.15 2.32 -7.26
N ASN A 30 -8.06 3.18 -6.84
CA ASN A 30 -9.50 2.96 -6.98
C ASN A 30 -10.08 3.42 -8.33
N GLY A 31 -9.23 3.96 -9.21
CA GLY A 31 -9.68 4.37 -10.54
C GLY A 31 -10.34 5.73 -10.62
N ASN A 32 -10.36 6.49 -9.51
CA ASN A 32 -10.88 7.87 -9.52
C ASN A 32 -9.90 8.85 -10.15
N LEU A 33 -8.64 8.45 -10.27
CA LEU A 33 -7.60 9.16 -11.01
C LEU A 33 -6.82 8.15 -11.84
N VAL A 34 -6.26 8.59 -12.96
CA VAL A 34 -5.39 7.77 -13.82
C VAL A 34 -4.10 7.45 -13.06
N GLY A 35 -3.55 6.25 -13.24
CA GLY A 35 -2.23 5.89 -12.73
C GLY A 35 -2.20 4.79 -11.66
N GLY A 36 -3.27 4.06 -11.46
CA GLY A 36 -3.28 2.91 -10.54
C GLY A 36 -2.40 1.78 -11.02
N SER A 37 -2.01 0.88 -10.11
CA SER A 37 -1.20 -0.28 -10.45
C SER A 37 -2.04 -1.36 -11.13
N ARG A 38 -1.37 -2.25 -11.89
CA ARG A 38 -2.05 -3.40 -12.48
C ARG A 38 -2.66 -4.32 -11.43
N TYR A 39 -1.97 -4.49 -10.32
CA TYR A 39 -2.44 -5.37 -9.24
C TYR A 39 -3.79 -4.91 -8.70
N THR A 40 -3.96 -3.62 -8.44
CA THR A 40 -5.18 -3.09 -7.84
C THR A 40 -6.31 -2.91 -8.86
N ARG A 41 -5.98 -2.78 -10.13
CA ARG A 41 -6.96 -2.47 -11.19
C ARG A 41 -8.11 -3.47 -11.26
N GLY A 42 -7.83 -4.76 -11.14
CA GLY A 42 -8.85 -5.82 -11.17
C GLY A 42 -9.37 -6.20 -9.79
N ARG A 43 -8.98 -5.48 -8.74
CA ARG A 43 -9.30 -5.82 -7.34
C ARG A 43 -9.93 -4.67 -6.58
N ARG A 44 -10.50 -3.72 -7.30
CA ARG A 44 -11.18 -2.55 -6.73
C ARG A 44 -12.54 -2.96 -6.15
N PRO A 45 -13.05 -2.27 -5.12
CA PRO A 45 -12.40 -1.16 -4.42
C PRO A 45 -11.30 -1.62 -3.48
N VAL A 46 -10.32 -0.74 -3.24
CA VAL A 46 -9.26 -0.98 -2.27
C VAL A 46 -9.40 0.00 -1.11
N ALA A 47 -8.99 -0.43 0.07
CA ALA A 47 -9.04 0.39 1.27
C ALA A 47 -7.69 0.39 1.96
N LEU A 48 -7.35 1.51 2.60
CA LEU A 48 -6.11 1.61 3.37
C LEU A 48 -6.23 0.75 4.63
N LEU A 49 -5.32 -0.21 4.78
CA LEU A 49 -5.27 -1.06 5.96
C LEU A 49 -4.27 -0.55 6.99
N TRP A 50 -3.13 -0.03 6.53
CA TRP A 50 -2.04 0.42 7.39
C TRP A 50 -1.11 1.34 6.60
N SER A 51 -0.51 2.31 7.28
CA SER A 51 0.54 3.13 6.68
C SER A 51 1.52 3.62 7.73
N THR A 52 2.73 3.94 7.27
CA THR A 52 3.74 4.61 8.07
C THR A 52 4.50 5.59 7.19
N THR A 53 5.35 6.42 7.78
CA THR A 53 6.14 7.40 7.04
C THR A 53 7.61 7.09 7.16
N GLU A 54 8.37 7.48 6.11
CA GLU A 54 9.82 7.40 6.07
C GLU A 54 10.38 8.74 5.56
N PRO A 55 11.61 9.11 5.97
CA PRO A 55 12.14 10.44 5.66
C PRO A 55 12.44 10.65 4.18
N ASP A 56 12.75 9.58 3.43
CA ASP A 56 13.09 9.68 2.02
C ASP A 56 12.65 8.43 1.25
N ARG A 57 12.81 8.49 -0.07
CA ARG A 57 12.40 7.40 -0.95
C ARG A 57 13.19 6.12 -0.71
N SER A 58 14.49 6.25 -0.46
CA SER A 58 15.35 5.08 -0.23
C SER A 58 14.90 4.31 1.01
N ALA A 59 14.64 5.02 2.12
CA ALA A 59 14.13 4.39 3.34
C ALA A 59 12.76 3.75 3.11
N ALA A 60 11.88 4.42 2.36
CA ALA A 60 10.57 3.89 2.03
C ALA A 60 10.67 2.61 1.18
N GLN A 61 11.57 2.58 0.21
CA GLN A 61 11.78 1.39 -0.63
C GLN A 61 12.31 0.20 0.18
N ARG A 62 13.22 0.46 1.12
CA ARG A 62 13.72 -0.60 2.02
C ARG A 62 12.60 -1.14 2.90
N ARG A 63 11.77 -0.26 3.44
CA ARG A 63 10.62 -0.66 4.27
C ARG A 63 9.61 -1.46 3.45
N GLU A 64 9.30 -1.01 2.24
CA GLU A 64 8.41 -1.72 1.32
C GLU A 64 8.91 -3.13 1.05
N ALA A 65 10.18 -3.28 0.72
CA ALA A 65 10.78 -4.58 0.43
C ALA A 65 10.70 -5.50 1.65
N SER A 66 10.95 -4.97 2.84
CA SER A 66 10.85 -5.72 4.09
C SER A 66 9.42 -6.23 4.33
N ILE A 67 8.43 -5.36 4.12
CA ILE A 67 7.02 -5.72 4.31
C ILE A 67 6.55 -6.75 3.26
N LYS A 68 7.02 -6.62 2.03
CA LYS A 68 6.67 -7.57 0.95
C LYS A 68 7.14 -9.00 1.23
N LYS A 69 8.16 -9.16 2.06
CA LYS A 69 8.65 -10.49 2.46
C LYS A 69 7.81 -11.13 3.56
N LEU A 70 6.95 -10.37 4.22
CA LEU A 70 6.09 -10.90 5.27
C LEU A 70 4.98 -11.76 4.68
N SER A 71 4.58 -12.78 5.45
CA SER A 71 3.39 -13.56 5.12
C SER A 71 2.13 -12.70 5.29
N ARG A 72 1.00 -13.18 4.75
CA ARG A 72 -0.27 -12.50 4.93
C ARG A 72 -0.61 -12.28 6.41
N ILE A 73 -0.41 -13.29 7.23
CA ILE A 73 -0.67 -13.22 8.67
C ILE A 73 0.20 -12.18 9.33
N GLU A 74 1.47 -12.13 8.98
CA GLU A 74 2.41 -11.14 9.52
C GLU A 74 2.03 -9.72 9.13
N LYS A 75 1.59 -9.50 7.88
CA LYS A 75 1.10 -8.19 7.41
C LYS A 75 -0.14 -7.76 8.19
N LEU A 76 -1.06 -8.69 8.46
CA LEU A 76 -2.27 -8.39 9.23
C LEU A 76 -1.93 -8.05 10.68
N ARG A 77 -0.94 -8.72 11.27
CA ARG A 77 -0.45 -8.38 12.61
C ARG A 77 0.17 -6.99 12.65
N LEU A 78 0.98 -6.66 11.67
CA LEU A 78 1.57 -5.32 11.55
C LEU A 78 0.47 -4.25 11.50
N ALA A 79 -0.58 -4.48 10.76
CA ALA A 79 -1.68 -3.54 10.60
C ALA A 79 -2.49 -3.32 11.89
N ARG A 80 -2.34 -4.16 12.89
CA ARG A 80 -3.03 -4.03 14.18
C ARG A 80 -2.25 -3.22 15.22
N THR A 81 -1.01 -2.88 14.93
CA THR A 81 -0.15 -2.16 15.89
C THR A 81 -0.32 -0.64 15.81
#